data_7c3a909af490c2570c106964bea64ec1
#
_entry.id   7c3a909af490c2570c106964bea64ec1
#
_cell.length_a   1.000
_cell.length_b   1.000
_cell.length_c   1.000
_cell.angle_alpha   90.00
_cell.angle_beta   90.00
_cell.angle_gamma   90.00
#
_symmetry.space_group_name_H-M   'P 1'
#
loop_
_entity.id
_entity.type
_entity.pdbx_description
1 polymer ?
#
loop_
_entity_poly.entity_id
_entity_poly.type
_entity_poly.pdbx_seq_one_letter_code
_entity_poly.pdbx_strand_id
1 'polypeptide(L)'
;DRLVGFEISPILWKKIKRGLSAGRVQSVAVKFVVDRENEISIFKPESSFKTTAIFSLNSEKFTAELNTRFNNQEESEKFLNECKNTSFNVKNIEKKPSKRSPSAPFTTSTLQQEASRKIGFSPSLTMSTAQRLYEAGHITYMRTDSVNLSDEALENSKNVIESSYGNDYFKRRVFKTKSNSAQEAHEAIRPTNFSLDNAGKTDTEKKLYNLIWRRTLASQMSESIFERTVFNINNGNKLEFKASGEIMVFDGFLKLYNDISENSKLLPKLKKDSLLNTEEILCKQVFTKHPPRYSEASLIKKMEDSGIGRPSTFAETIRKIKEREYVVKEERDGKIINSNEIRLISNKISYEIKEEKTGFEKNKIYPTNMGMFVTEFLNENFNSSFMDYSFTAKTESELDQIAYKGRNWNSMIEEFYIVFSKLFDNVPEERYQLEKELGEFQGKKMIARVAKFGPVIQIGEKEDADKGFPKYFNMSSEQLIRHISINEALDIINKREENNSLPTFEYDKGNIELKNGRYGFYLRFNDKNYKIDKEKYPEPKNLSADQAIEIVNTPIEKSKDILKEFDNGLQIRLGKYGKPPYFLAVRGTEIGNIFKEKRKKPFVGIPKEILEKYKNDIQSISDQEVEEIVDKFLNK
;
A
#
# COMPACT_ATOMS: atom_id res chain seq x y z
N ASP A 1 13.29 23.41 14.30
CA ASP A 1 12.93 23.06 12.92
C ASP A 1 13.39 24.09 11.90
N ARG A 2 13.26 25.41 12.17
CA ARG A 2 13.73 26.46 11.27
C ARG A 2 15.23 26.42 11.06
N LEU A 3 16.03 26.30 12.13
CA LEU A 3 17.49 26.21 12.05
C LEU A 3 17.91 25.04 11.16
N VAL A 4 17.43 23.83 11.44
CA VAL A 4 17.74 22.66 10.62
C VAL A 4 17.36 22.88 9.14
N GLY A 5 16.18 23.44 8.88
CA GLY A 5 15.71 23.66 7.52
C GLY A 5 16.50 24.71 6.75
N PHE A 6 16.84 25.84 7.40
CA PHE A 6 17.56 26.93 6.77
C PHE A 6 19.05 26.66 6.57
N GLU A 7 19.68 25.92 7.47
CA GLU A 7 21.10 25.60 7.38
C GLU A 7 21.35 24.43 6.39
N ILE A 8 20.53 23.37 6.45
CA ILE A 8 20.78 22.17 5.64
C ILE A 8 20.24 22.26 4.21
N SER A 9 19.09 22.92 3.99
CA SER A 9 18.53 23.00 2.64
C SER A 9 19.49 23.66 1.62
N PRO A 10 20.21 24.74 1.91
CA PRO A 10 21.24 25.29 1.04
C PRO A 10 22.38 24.31 0.75
N ILE A 11 22.78 23.50 1.74
CA ILE A 11 23.80 22.46 1.54
C ILE A 11 23.33 21.42 0.53
N LEU A 12 22.09 20.94 0.67
CA LEU A 12 21.49 20.03 -0.31
C LEU A 12 21.44 20.64 -1.71
N TRP A 13 21.18 21.96 -1.82
CA TRP A 13 21.18 22.65 -3.12
C TRP A 13 22.56 22.72 -3.75
N LYS A 14 23.57 22.96 -2.96
CA LYS A 14 24.98 23.03 -3.42
C LYS A 14 25.51 21.65 -3.77
N LYS A 15 25.20 20.64 -2.96
CA LYS A 15 25.81 19.30 -3.06
C LYS A 15 25.03 18.34 -3.97
N ILE A 16 23.71 18.44 -4.00
CA ILE A 16 22.84 17.49 -4.72
C ILE A 16 22.06 18.23 -5.83
N LYS A 17 20.98 18.94 -5.48
CA LYS A 17 20.10 19.59 -6.46
C LYS A 17 19.33 20.74 -5.82
N ARG A 18 19.17 21.86 -6.54
CA ARG A 18 18.35 23.00 -6.12
C ARG A 18 16.88 22.58 -5.91
N GLY A 19 16.25 23.12 -4.87
CA GLY A 19 14.85 22.89 -4.53
C GLY A 19 14.61 21.74 -3.54
N LEU A 20 15.66 21.00 -3.16
CA LEU A 20 15.58 20.01 -2.08
C LEU A 20 15.43 20.70 -0.72
N SER A 21 14.85 20.03 0.25
CA SER A 21 14.70 20.55 1.61
C SER A 21 14.94 19.47 2.65
N ALA A 22 15.49 19.86 3.80
CA ALA A 22 15.59 19.03 4.97
C ALA A 22 14.77 19.60 6.11
N GLY A 23 14.44 18.77 7.07
CA GLY A 23 13.75 19.15 8.29
C GLY A 23 13.77 18.00 9.28
N ARG A 24 13.85 18.32 10.57
CA ARG A 24 14.04 17.37 11.66
C ARG A 24 13.05 16.18 11.62
N VAL A 25 11.76 16.45 11.47
CA VAL A 25 10.72 15.41 11.39
C VAL A 25 10.60 14.84 9.96
N GLN A 26 10.68 15.72 8.95
CA GLN A 26 10.54 15.34 7.54
C GLN A 26 11.61 14.35 7.09
N SER A 27 12.89 14.66 7.35
CA SER A 27 14.01 13.83 6.90
C SER A 27 14.02 12.47 7.58
N VAL A 28 13.68 12.43 8.87
CA VAL A 28 13.57 11.18 9.62
C VAL A 28 12.36 10.34 9.17
N ALA A 29 11.26 10.97 8.76
CA ALA A 29 10.14 10.25 8.17
C ALA A 29 10.52 9.59 6.82
N VAL A 30 11.32 10.25 5.98
CA VAL A 30 11.87 9.65 4.76
C VAL A 30 12.85 8.52 5.11
N LYS A 31 13.69 8.71 6.13
CA LYS A 31 14.63 7.69 6.61
C LYS A 31 13.92 6.38 7.00
N PHE A 32 12.77 6.42 7.69
CA PHE A 32 12.00 5.21 7.96
C PHE A 32 11.65 4.43 6.70
N VAL A 33 11.27 5.13 5.64
CA VAL A 33 10.89 4.50 4.36
C VAL A 33 12.13 3.92 3.66
N VAL A 34 13.25 4.65 3.67
CA VAL A 34 14.53 4.22 3.08
C VAL A 34 15.09 3.02 3.84
N ASP A 35 15.14 3.06 5.18
CA ASP A 35 15.64 1.96 6.01
C ASP A 35 14.81 0.69 5.76
N ARG A 36 13.48 0.82 5.64
CA ARG A 36 12.61 -0.31 5.29
C ARG A 36 12.90 -0.86 3.91
N GLU A 37 13.18 -0.02 2.93
CA GLU A 37 13.53 -0.48 1.57
C GLU A 37 14.89 -1.19 1.56
N ASN A 38 15.86 -0.70 2.36
CA ASN A 38 17.14 -1.36 2.56
C ASN A 38 16.98 -2.75 3.23
N GLU A 39 16.14 -2.84 4.29
CA GLU A 39 15.80 -4.13 4.92
C GLU A 39 15.22 -5.12 3.90
N ILE A 40 14.34 -4.64 3.01
CA ILE A 40 13.72 -5.48 1.98
C ILE A 40 14.73 -5.91 0.93
N SER A 41 15.66 -5.04 0.53
CA SER A 41 16.64 -5.34 -0.50
C SER A 41 17.63 -6.44 -0.13
N ILE A 42 17.94 -6.57 1.17
CA ILE A 42 18.85 -7.61 1.69
C ILE A 42 18.11 -8.87 2.14
N PHE A 43 16.77 -8.83 2.18
CA PHE A 43 15.97 -9.94 2.66
C PHE A 43 16.03 -11.14 1.72
N LYS A 44 16.39 -12.30 2.27
CA LYS A 44 16.40 -13.57 1.55
C LYS A 44 15.22 -14.43 2.02
N PRO A 45 14.27 -14.77 1.13
CA PRO A 45 13.16 -15.63 1.50
C PRO A 45 13.66 -17.04 1.86
N GLU A 46 13.22 -17.55 2.99
CA GLU A 46 13.41 -18.95 3.40
C GLU A 46 12.14 -19.72 3.09
N SER A 47 12.29 -20.95 2.59
CA SER A 47 11.15 -21.82 2.31
C SER A 47 10.96 -22.86 3.42
N SER A 48 9.71 -23.23 3.65
CA SER A 48 9.32 -24.35 4.51
C SER A 48 8.02 -24.96 4.01
N PHE A 49 7.70 -26.18 4.42
CA PHE A 49 6.45 -26.82 4.05
C PHE A 49 5.45 -26.72 5.21
N LYS A 50 4.34 -26.07 4.94
CA LYS A 50 3.19 -25.98 5.83
C LYS A 50 2.24 -27.14 5.51
N THR A 51 1.90 -27.94 6.52
CA THR A 51 1.02 -29.10 6.34
C THR A 51 -0.36 -28.83 6.89
N THR A 52 -1.37 -29.07 6.07
CA THR A 52 -2.79 -28.99 6.42
C THR A 52 -3.50 -30.27 6.06
N ALA A 53 -4.49 -30.67 6.85
CA ALA A 53 -5.33 -31.82 6.56
C ALA A 53 -6.79 -31.42 6.51
N ILE A 54 -7.55 -32.04 5.63
CA ILE A 54 -9.01 -32.01 5.61
C ILE A 54 -9.49 -33.32 6.20
N PHE A 55 -10.13 -33.20 7.35
CA PHE A 55 -10.79 -34.32 8.02
C PHE A 55 -12.30 -34.23 7.86
N SER A 56 -12.97 -35.38 7.92
CA SER A 56 -14.41 -35.45 7.94
C SER A 56 -14.93 -36.43 8.99
N LEU A 57 -16.10 -36.11 9.55
CA LEU A 57 -16.91 -37.01 10.36
C LEU A 57 -18.39 -36.76 10.03
N ASN A 58 -19.18 -37.80 9.76
CA ASN A 58 -20.60 -37.71 9.41
C ASN A 58 -20.89 -36.70 8.28
N SER A 59 -20.03 -36.66 7.24
CA SER A 59 -20.09 -35.76 6.11
C SER A 59 -19.73 -34.28 6.39
N GLU A 60 -19.48 -33.90 7.64
CA GLU A 60 -19.01 -32.56 7.99
C GLU A 60 -17.47 -32.49 7.86
N LYS A 61 -16.99 -31.59 7.00
CA LYS A 61 -15.55 -31.41 6.72
C LYS A 61 -14.98 -30.21 7.48
N PHE A 62 -13.77 -30.37 7.97
CA PHE A 62 -13.04 -29.26 8.59
C PHE A 62 -11.53 -29.38 8.32
N THR A 63 -10.84 -28.25 8.38
CA THR A 63 -9.40 -28.17 8.13
C THR A 63 -8.63 -28.09 9.44
N ALA A 64 -7.55 -28.85 9.54
CA ALA A 64 -6.58 -28.78 10.62
C ALA A 64 -5.18 -28.50 10.09
N GLU A 65 -4.36 -27.83 10.87
CA GLU A 65 -2.97 -27.48 10.55
C GLU A 65 -2.03 -28.28 11.47
N LEU A 66 -0.98 -28.85 10.89
CA LEU A 66 0.05 -29.54 11.66
C LEU A 66 0.82 -28.53 12.53
N ASN A 67 1.12 -28.90 13.76
CA ASN A 67 1.82 -28.05 14.72
C ASN A 67 3.31 -27.81 14.40
N THR A 68 3.82 -28.41 13.33
CA THR A 68 5.21 -28.36 12.88
C THR A 68 5.26 -28.05 11.39
N ARG A 69 6.33 -27.38 10.95
CA ARG A 69 6.68 -27.21 9.54
C ARG A 69 7.88 -28.05 9.20
N PHE A 70 7.93 -28.56 7.98
CA PHE A 70 9.08 -29.27 7.47
C PHE A 70 10.00 -28.32 6.69
N ASN A 71 11.31 -28.56 6.76
CA ASN A 71 12.30 -27.68 6.12
C ASN A 71 12.47 -27.97 4.63
N ASN A 72 12.19 -29.21 4.22
CA ASN A 72 12.40 -29.66 2.85
C ASN A 72 11.30 -30.64 2.41
N GLN A 73 11.36 -30.99 1.14
CA GLN A 73 10.40 -31.88 0.49
C GLN A 73 10.51 -33.31 1.05
N GLU A 74 11.72 -33.80 1.32
CA GLU A 74 11.98 -35.18 1.79
C GLU A 74 11.34 -35.45 3.16
N GLU A 75 11.44 -34.47 4.10
CA GLU A 75 10.78 -34.56 5.40
C GLU A 75 9.24 -34.60 5.25
N SER A 76 8.71 -33.81 4.31
CA SER A 76 7.28 -33.77 4.02
C SER A 76 6.78 -35.09 3.43
N GLU A 77 7.53 -35.65 2.50
CA GLU A 77 7.21 -36.96 1.88
C GLU A 77 7.28 -38.11 2.89
N LYS A 78 8.30 -38.12 3.74
CA LYS A 78 8.42 -39.10 4.82
C LYS A 78 7.19 -39.04 5.72
N PHE A 79 6.79 -37.85 6.16
CA PHE A 79 5.59 -37.69 6.98
C PHE A 79 4.34 -38.17 6.26
N LEU A 80 4.13 -37.80 4.98
CA LEU A 80 2.98 -38.26 4.21
C LEU A 80 2.95 -39.79 4.03
N ASN A 81 4.12 -40.43 3.86
CA ASN A 81 4.21 -41.87 3.80
C ASN A 81 3.86 -42.54 5.15
N GLU A 82 4.23 -41.92 6.27
CA GLU A 82 3.82 -42.38 7.61
C GLU A 82 2.31 -42.23 7.84
N CYS A 83 1.68 -41.27 7.17
CA CYS A 83 0.23 -41.05 7.23
C CYS A 83 -0.59 -42.01 6.35
N LYS A 84 0.04 -42.76 5.43
CA LYS A 84 -0.65 -43.76 4.62
C LYS A 84 -1.18 -44.89 5.52
N ASN A 85 -2.41 -45.33 5.24
CA ASN A 85 -3.07 -46.40 5.96
C ASN A 85 -3.16 -46.20 7.50
N THR A 86 -3.03 -44.94 7.96
CA THR A 86 -3.19 -44.63 9.39
C THR A 86 -4.54 -43.98 9.65
N SER A 87 -5.09 -44.25 10.84
CA SER A 87 -6.31 -43.62 11.30
C SER A 87 -6.00 -42.42 12.19
N PHE A 88 -6.70 -41.34 12.03
CA PHE A 88 -6.61 -40.16 12.88
C PHE A 88 -7.77 -40.09 13.84
N ASN A 89 -7.49 -39.76 15.09
CA ASN A 89 -8.52 -39.58 16.10
C ASN A 89 -8.36 -38.28 16.87
N VAL A 90 -9.44 -37.81 17.46
CA VAL A 90 -9.47 -36.59 18.31
C VAL A 90 -8.87 -36.98 19.67
N LYS A 91 -7.60 -36.62 19.90
CA LYS A 91 -6.89 -36.87 21.16
C LYS A 91 -7.45 -36.03 22.31
N ASN A 92 -7.71 -34.77 22.07
CA ASN A 92 -8.21 -33.83 23.08
C ASN A 92 -9.06 -32.73 22.46
N ILE A 93 -10.03 -32.25 23.25
CA ILE A 93 -10.90 -31.12 22.93
C ILE A 93 -10.76 -30.08 24.04
N GLU A 94 -10.24 -28.93 23.70
CA GLU A 94 -10.12 -27.81 24.64
C GLU A 94 -11.16 -26.74 24.29
N LYS A 95 -11.99 -26.38 25.25
CA LYS A 95 -12.92 -25.26 25.16
C LYS A 95 -12.49 -24.18 26.14
N LYS A 96 -12.25 -23.00 25.65
CA LYS A 96 -11.82 -21.85 26.47
C LYS A 96 -12.60 -20.60 26.08
N PRO A 97 -13.08 -19.82 27.06
CA PRO A 97 -13.63 -18.51 26.77
C PRO A 97 -12.51 -17.59 26.26
N SER A 98 -12.79 -16.86 25.19
CA SER A 98 -11.93 -15.83 24.63
C SER A 98 -12.66 -14.50 24.66
N LYS A 99 -12.02 -13.45 25.14
CA LYS A 99 -12.62 -12.11 25.23
C LYS A 99 -11.87 -11.17 24.30
N ARG A 100 -12.61 -10.31 23.61
CA ARG A 100 -12.06 -9.21 22.84
C ARG A 100 -12.50 -7.90 23.46
N SER A 101 -11.55 -7.07 23.84
CA SER A 101 -11.80 -5.74 24.43
C SER A 101 -11.86 -4.66 23.35
N PRO A 102 -12.70 -3.65 23.52
CA PRO A 102 -12.73 -2.52 22.61
C PRO A 102 -11.44 -1.70 22.71
N SER A 103 -11.11 -1.00 21.64
CA SER A 103 -10.01 -0.06 21.62
C SER A 103 -10.38 1.27 22.27
N ALA A 104 -9.38 2.02 22.75
CA ALA A 104 -9.56 3.36 23.33
C ALA A 104 -10.23 4.35 22.35
N PRO A 105 -10.81 5.44 22.83
CA PRO A 105 -11.22 6.57 21.99
C PRO A 105 -10.08 7.09 21.13
N PHE A 106 -10.40 7.84 20.09
CA PHE A 106 -9.40 8.28 19.12
C PHE A 106 -8.48 9.38 19.66
N THR A 107 -7.17 9.18 19.42
CA THR A 107 -6.19 10.25 19.27
C THR A 107 -6.14 10.69 17.80
N THR A 108 -5.44 11.78 17.50
CA THR A 108 -5.19 12.21 16.11
C THR A 108 -4.56 11.10 15.27
N SER A 109 -3.56 10.43 15.78
CA SER A 109 -2.84 9.35 15.09
C SER A 109 -3.75 8.16 14.83
N THR A 110 -4.46 7.68 15.84
CA THR A 110 -5.34 6.51 15.71
C THR A 110 -6.55 6.80 14.82
N LEU A 111 -7.06 8.05 14.81
CA LEU A 111 -8.10 8.49 13.87
C LEU A 111 -7.61 8.42 12.42
N GLN A 112 -6.41 8.95 12.14
CA GLN A 112 -5.84 8.90 10.79
C GLN A 112 -5.60 7.46 10.33
N GLN A 113 -5.12 6.59 11.22
CA GLN A 113 -4.90 5.17 10.93
C GLN A 113 -6.23 4.44 10.61
N GLU A 114 -7.25 4.63 11.43
CA GLU A 114 -8.52 3.95 11.27
C GLU A 114 -9.31 4.49 10.07
N ALA A 115 -9.33 5.81 9.87
CA ALA A 115 -9.94 6.43 8.70
C ALA A 115 -9.30 5.92 7.38
N SER A 116 -7.99 5.75 7.36
CA SER A 116 -7.29 5.17 6.21
C SER A 116 -7.71 3.71 5.95
N ARG A 117 -7.84 2.91 7.01
CA ARG A 117 -8.18 1.47 6.88
C ARG A 117 -9.65 1.23 6.54
N LYS A 118 -10.56 1.93 7.24
CA LYS A 118 -12.02 1.64 7.20
C LYS A 118 -12.74 2.41 6.09
N ILE A 119 -12.35 3.66 5.85
CA ILE A 119 -13.04 4.55 4.89
C ILE A 119 -12.14 5.08 3.78
N GLY A 120 -10.87 4.65 3.71
CA GLY A 120 -9.95 4.98 2.63
C GLY A 120 -9.47 6.43 2.58
N PHE A 121 -9.59 7.18 3.68
CA PHE A 121 -9.18 8.59 3.73
C PHE A 121 -7.66 8.71 3.88
N SER A 122 -7.08 9.67 3.16
CA SER A 122 -5.69 10.07 3.44
C SER A 122 -5.61 10.84 4.76
N PRO A 123 -4.42 10.90 5.41
CA PRO A 123 -4.25 11.69 6.62
C PRO A 123 -4.65 13.15 6.46
N SER A 124 -4.32 13.78 5.33
CA SER A 124 -4.69 15.16 5.04
C SER A 124 -6.21 15.34 4.90
N LEU A 125 -6.89 14.41 4.19
CA LEU A 125 -8.35 14.44 4.07
C LEU A 125 -9.01 14.21 5.43
N THR A 126 -8.49 13.28 6.24
CA THR A 126 -8.99 13.03 7.59
C THR A 126 -8.93 14.30 8.44
N MET A 127 -7.76 14.96 8.46
CA MET A 127 -7.59 16.16 9.29
C MET A 127 -8.41 17.35 8.81
N SER A 128 -8.49 17.60 7.49
CA SER A 128 -9.32 18.68 6.96
C SER A 128 -10.82 18.45 7.20
N THR A 129 -11.26 17.19 7.16
CA THR A 129 -12.64 16.82 7.46
C THR A 129 -12.94 16.92 8.96
N ALA A 130 -12.01 16.45 9.81
CA ALA A 130 -12.13 16.59 11.27
C ALA A 130 -12.16 18.06 11.71
N GLN A 131 -11.35 18.93 11.05
CA GLN A 131 -11.38 20.38 11.31
C GLN A 131 -12.78 20.96 11.06
N ARG A 132 -13.42 20.63 9.93
CA ARG A 132 -14.78 21.10 9.64
C ARG A 132 -15.83 20.58 10.64
N LEU A 133 -15.71 19.31 11.05
CA LEU A 133 -16.60 18.75 12.07
C LEU A 133 -16.42 19.44 13.43
N TYR A 134 -15.19 19.78 13.81
CA TYR A 134 -14.89 20.54 15.02
C TYR A 134 -15.45 21.97 14.96
N GLU A 135 -15.20 22.69 13.87
CA GLU A 135 -15.70 24.06 13.66
C GLU A 135 -17.24 24.12 13.62
N ALA A 136 -17.88 23.04 13.19
CA ALA A 136 -19.33 22.88 13.24
C ALA A 136 -19.86 22.44 14.62
N GLY A 137 -18.98 22.23 15.61
CA GLY A 137 -19.33 21.82 16.97
C GLY A 137 -19.77 20.36 17.12
N HIS A 138 -19.48 19.49 16.13
CA HIS A 138 -19.90 18.10 16.14
C HIS A 138 -18.95 17.16 16.89
N ILE A 139 -17.67 17.51 16.98
CA ILE A 139 -16.64 16.72 17.68
C ILE A 139 -15.77 17.62 18.57
N THR A 140 -15.08 17.02 19.54
CA THR A 140 -14.01 17.66 20.31
C THR A 140 -12.81 18.01 19.44
N TYR A 141 -11.86 18.76 19.96
CA TYR A 141 -10.67 19.19 19.21
C TYR A 141 -9.89 17.98 18.67
N MET A 142 -9.64 17.97 17.37
CA MET A 142 -9.10 16.82 16.64
C MET A 142 -7.57 16.66 16.73
N ARG A 143 -6.85 17.61 17.33
CA ARG A 143 -5.39 17.52 17.55
C ARG A 143 -5.10 17.20 19.00
N THR A 144 -5.17 15.93 19.34
CA THR A 144 -4.94 15.41 20.69
C THR A 144 -4.21 14.07 20.65
N ASP A 145 -3.39 13.81 21.63
CA ASP A 145 -2.78 12.52 21.94
C ASP A 145 -3.45 11.83 23.13
N SER A 146 -4.47 12.49 23.73
CA SER A 146 -5.24 11.96 24.84
C SER A 146 -6.28 10.94 24.38
N VAL A 147 -6.49 9.91 25.21
CA VAL A 147 -7.57 8.92 25.10
C VAL A 147 -8.64 9.09 26.18
N ASN A 148 -8.52 10.14 27.01
CA ASN A 148 -9.41 10.37 28.14
C ASN A 148 -10.76 10.90 27.68
N LEU A 149 -11.81 10.53 28.41
CA LEU A 149 -13.17 11.09 28.29
C LEU A 149 -13.50 11.79 29.62
N SER A 150 -14.18 12.93 29.55
CA SER A 150 -14.71 13.59 30.75
C SER A 150 -15.80 12.75 31.39
N ASP A 151 -16.07 13.00 32.68
CA ASP A 151 -17.15 12.30 33.39
C ASP A 151 -18.52 12.54 32.74
N GLU A 152 -18.77 13.74 32.22
CA GLU A 152 -19.97 14.04 31.44
C GLU A 152 -20.06 13.18 30.16
N ALA A 153 -18.96 13.04 29.43
CA ALA A 153 -18.92 12.20 28.22
C ALA A 153 -19.13 10.71 28.54
N LEU A 154 -18.59 10.26 29.68
CA LEU A 154 -18.79 8.89 30.16
C LEU A 154 -20.26 8.63 30.51
N GLU A 155 -20.93 9.56 31.20
CA GLU A 155 -22.33 9.42 31.56
C GLU A 155 -23.25 9.52 30.33
N ASN A 156 -23.00 10.45 29.41
CA ASN A 156 -23.72 10.56 28.16
C ASN A 156 -23.59 9.29 27.29
N SER A 157 -22.38 8.72 27.23
CA SER A 157 -22.17 7.46 26.50
C SER A 157 -22.93 6.29 27.16
N LYS A 158 -22.95 6.23 28.48
CA LYS A 158 -23.72 5.24 29.25
C LYS A 158 -25.20 5.31 28.89
N ASN A 159 -25.80 6.49 29.00
CA ASN A 159 -27.22 6.70 28.74
C ASN A 159 -27.59 6.23 27.31
N VAL A 160 -26.78 6.53 26.31
CA VAL A 160 -27.01 6.08 24.93
C VAL A 160 -26.84 4.56 24.79
N ILE A 161 -25.81 3.98 25.42
CA ILE A 161 -25.57 2.53 25.33
C ILE A 161 -26.72 1.75 26.01
N GLU A 162 -27.08 2.13 27.23
CA GLU A 162 -28.12 1.43 28.01
C GLU A 162 -29.47 1.56 27.32
N SER A 163 -29.84 2.73 26.81
CA SER A 163 -31.12 2.93 26.12
C SER A 163 -31.22 2.23 24.78
N SER A 164 -30.10 2.15 24.01
CA SER A 164 -30.12 1.59 22.65
C SER A 164 -29.81 0.10 22.58
N TYR A 165 -29.03 -0.43 23.53
CA TYR A 165 -28.51 -1.80 23.49
C TYR A 165 -28.78 -2.59 24.75
N GLY A 166 -29.10 -1.93 25.87
CA GLY A 166 -29.37 -2.55 27.19
C GLY A 166 -28.15 -2.49 28.12
N ASN A 167 -28.42 -2.70 29.42
CA ASN A 167 -27.46 -2.53 30.50
C ASN A 167 -26.24 -3.46 30.39
N ASP A 168 -26.43 -4.68 29.86
CA ASP A 168 -25.31 -5.65 29.70
C ASP A 168 -24.25 -5.17 28.73
N TYR A 169 -24.58 -4.22 27.85
CA TYR A 169 -23.66 -3.67 26.87
C TYR A 169 -22.80 -2.55 27.42
N PHE A 170 -23.13 -1.96 28.56
CA PHE A 170 -22.32 -0.89 29.15
C PHE A 170 -21.25 -1.43 30.09
N LYS A 171 -20.03 -0.92 29.95
CA LYS A 171 -18.91 -1.14 30.87
C LYS A 171 -18.00 0.07 30.87
N ARG A 172 -18.09 0.88 31.93
CA ARG A 172 -17.19 2.05 32.10
C ARG A 172 -15.73 1.64 32.03
N ARG A 173 -14.93 2.32 31.22
CA ARG A 173 -13.49 2.15 31.11
C ARG A 173 -12.78 3.48 31.13
N VAL A 174 -11.69 3.52 31.87
CA VAL A 174 -10.72 4.61 31.83
C VAL A 174 -9.46 4.08 31.15
N PHE A 175 -9.08 4.71 30.05
CA PHE A 175 -7.89 4.35 29.32
C PHE A 175 -6.72 5.22 29.76
N LYS A 176 -5.54 4.61 29.92
CA LYS A 176 -4.32 5.35 30.24
C LYS A 176 -3.62 5.77 28.95
N THR A 177 -3.28 7.03 28.85
CA THR A 177 -2.46 7.54 27.75
C THR A 177 -1.04 6.99 27.87
N LYS A 178 -0.48 6.49 26.77
CA LYS A 178 0.86 5.89 26.75
C LYS A 178 1.99 6.92 26.78
N SER A 179 1.71 8.15 26.41
CA SER A 179 2.69 9.24 26.38
C SER A 179 2.84 9.87 27.77
N ASN A 180 4.06 9.89 28.28
CA ASN A 180 4.40 10.63 29.49
C ASN A 180 4.28 12.16 29.31
N SER A 181 4.11 12.62 28.07
CA SER A 181 3.93 14.03 27.68
C SER A 181 2.47 14.36 27.35
N ALA A 182 1.55 13.41 27.54
CA ALA A 182 0.13 13.69 27.30
C ALA A 182 -0.37 14.74 28.27
N GLN A 183 -0.99 15.76 27.72
CA GLN A 183 -1.68 16.77 28.49
C GLN A 183 -2.89 16.12 29.17
N GLU A 184 -2.83 15.89 30.47
CA GLU A 184 -3.95 15.31 31.25
C GLU A 184 -5.26 16.10 31.10
N ALA A 185 -5.16 17.38 30.74
CA ALA A 185 -6.29 18.27 30.52
C ALA A 185 -7.01 18.11 29.17
N HIS A 186 -6.45 17.32 28.23
CA HIS A 186 -7.06 17.14 26.90
C HIS A 186 -7.95 15.89 26.86
N GLU A 187 -9.09 16.03 26.21
CA GLU A 187 -9.96 14.89 25.88
C GLU A 187 -9.53 14.21 24.57
N ALA A 188 -10.00 12.98 24.41
CA ALA A 188 -9.97 12.25 23.15
C ALA A 188 -10.85 12.92 22.09
N ILE A 189 -10.68 12.52 20.83
CA ILE A 189 -11.59 12.91 19.75
C ILE A 189 -12.88 12.11 19.90
N ARG A 190 -13.97 12.81 20.23
CA ARG A 190 -15.29 12.24 20.49
C ARG A 190 -16.41 13.10 19.92
N PRO A 191 -17.61 12.59 19.72
CA PRO A 191 -18.78 13.41 19.42
C PRO A 191 -19.11 14.33 20.61
N THR A 192 -19.62 15.52 20.34
CA THR A 192 -20.16 16.42 21.37
C THR A 192 -21.57 16.00 21.80
N ASN A 193 -22.33 15.43 20.86
CA ASN A 193 -23.66 14.87 21.12
C ASN A 193 -23.69 13.36 20.79
N PHE A 194 -23.79 12.54 21.81
CA PHE A 194 -23.80 11.08 21.67
C PHE A 194 -25.11 10.50 21.08
N SER A 195 -26.21 11.26 21.17
CA SER A 195 -27.52 10.82 20.63
C SER A 195 -27.57 10.92 19.10
N LEU A 196 -26.62 11.59 18.46
CA LEU A 196 -26.53 11.70 17.01
C LEU A 196 -25.51 10.69 16.48
N ASP A 197 -25.95 9.69 15.77
CA ASP A 197 -25.09 8.69 15.11
C ASP A 197 -24.52 9.18 13.78
N ASN A 198 -25.03 10.29 13.26
CA ASN A 198 -24.68 10.87 11.97
C ASN A 198 -24.74 12.41 12.04
N ALA A 199 -23.64 13.06 11.71
CA ALA A 199 -23.55 14.52 11.63
C ALA A 199 -22.61 14.95 10.51
N GLY A 200 -22.73 16.23 10.08
CA GLY A 200 -21.97 16.83 9.00
C GLY A 200 -22.78 17.08 7.73
N LYS A 201 -22.29 18.01 6.90
CA LYS A 201 -22.98 18.46 5.68
C LYS A 201 -22.67 17.56 4.48
N THR A 202 -21.44 17.03 4.39
CA THR A 202 -20.97 16.23 3.25
C THR A 202 -20.87 14.75 3.61
N ASP A 203 -20.90 13.87 2.61
CA ASP A 203 -20.71 12.42 2.81
C ASP A 203 -19.37 12.08 3.49
N THR A 204 -18.32 12.86 3.21
CA THR A 204 -17.02 12.69 3.86
C THR A 204 -17.10 13.02 5.35
N GLU A 205 -17.79 14.11 5.72
CA GLU A 205 -18.01 14.49 7.12
C GLU A 205 -18.85 13.44 7.84
N LYS A 206 -19.96 12.99 7.25
CA LYS A 206 -20.82 11.94 7.81
C LYS A 206 -20.07 10.64 8.07
N LYS A 207 -19.25 10.19 7.11
CA LYS A 207 -18.43 8.96 7.25
C LYS A 207 -17.41 9.10 8.39
N LEU A 208 -16.73 10.22 8.48
CA LEU A 208 -15.71 10.44 9.53
C LEU A 208 -16.38 10.59 10.89
N TYR A 209 -17.49 11.33 10.98
CA TYR A 209 -18.24 11.46 12.23
C TYR A 209 -18.74 10.11 12.74
N ASN A 210 -19.35 9.30 11.88
CA ASN A 210 -19.83 7.97 12.24
C ASN A 210 -18.71 7.05 12.74
N LEU A 211 -17.51 7.14 12.12
CA LEU A 211 -16.34 6.41 12.58
C LEU A 211 -15.93 6.84 14.01
N ILE A 212 -15.93 8.14 14.30
CA ILE A 212 -15.60 8.71 15.62
C ILE A 212 -16.67 8.29 16.64
N TRP A 213 -17.94 8.45 16.31
CA TRP A 213 -19.07 8.10 17.16
C TRP A 213 -19.04 6.62 17.56
N ARG A 214 -18.93 5.72 16.57
CA ARG A 214 -18.84 4.27 16.82
C ARG A 214 -17.67 3.91 17.72
N ARG A 215 -16.50 4.49 17.47
CA ARG A 215 -15.31 4.22 18.26
C ARG A 215 -15.48 4.66 19.71
N THR A 216 -16.02 5.83 19.92
CA THR A 216 -16.21 6.39 21.27
C THR A 216 -17.20 5.55 22.06
N LEU A 217 -18.38 5.24 21.51
CA LEU A 217 -19.35 4.39 22.19
C LEU A 217 -18.79 2.98 22.43
N ALA A 218 -18.21 2.35 21.40
CA ALA A 218 -17.60 1.03 21.53
C ALA A 218 -16.59 0.96 22.67
N SER A 219 -15.81 2.03 22.89
CA SER A 219 -14.82 2.10 23.96
C SER A 219 -15.44 1.92 25.36
N GLN A 220 -16.69 2.27 25.52
CA GLN A 220 -17.46 2.19 26.78
C GLN A 220 -18.44 1.00 26.80
N MET A 221 -18.38 0.12 25.77
CA MET A 221 -19.21 -1.10 25.73
C MET A 221 -18.49 -2.31 26.32
N SER A 222 -19.29 -3.31 26.69
CA SER A 222 -18.82 -4.60 27.21
C SER A 222 -17.96 -5.35 26.17
N GLU A 223 -17.09 -6.21 26.65
CA GLU A 223 -16.25 -7.07 25.82
C GLU A 223 -17.11 -8.06 25.02
N SER A 224 -16.67 -8.37 23.83
CA SER A 224 -17.23 -9.50 23.10
C SER A 224 -16.68 -10.80 23.65
N ILE A 225 -17.58 -11.79 23.83
CA ILE A 225 -17.25 -13.10 24.40
C ILE A 225 -17.38 -14.15 23.33
N PHE A 226 -16.36 -14.97 23.18
CA PHE A 226 -16.31 -16.09 22.26
C PHE A 226 -16.02 -17.38 23.03
N GLU A 227 -16.58 -18.49 22.61
CA GLU A 227 -16.13 -19.83 22.97
C GLU A 227 -15.18 -20.33 21.89
N ARG A 228 -13.92 -20.47 22.22
CA ARG A 228 -12.92 -21.06 21.33
C ARG A 228 -12.80 -22.54 21.61
N THR A 229 -13.03 -23.36 20.59
CA THR A 229 -12.83 -24.80 20.61
C THR A 229 -11.56 -25.14 19.82
N VAL A 230 -10.69 -25.96 20.39
CA VAL A 230 -9.48 -26.48 19.73
C VAL A 230 -9.53 -27.98 19.79
N PHE A 231 -9.40 -28.63 18.63
CA PHE A 231 -9.21 -30.08 18.50
C PHE A 231 -7.73 -30.35 18.29
N ASN A 232 -7.16 -31.23 19.11
CA ASN A 232 -5.86 -31.86 18.88
C ASN A 232 -6.10 -33.26 18.29
N ILE A 233 -5.58 -33.49 17.10
CA ILE A 233 -5.82 -34.71 16.30
C ILE A 233 -4.48 -35.37 16.03
N ASN A 234 -4.35 -36.66 16.25
CA ASN A 234 -3.15 -37.39 15.93
C ASN A 234 -3.48 -38.79 15.37
N ASN A 235 -2.44 -39.47 14.89
CA ASN A 235 -2.48 -40.83 14.39
C ASN A 235 -1.65 -41.79 15.25
N GLY A 236 -1.42 -41.45 16.53
CA GLY A 236 -0.50 -42.20 17.41
C GLY A 236 0.95 -41.73 17.38
N ASN A 237 1.32 -40.86 16.43
CA ASN A 237 2.66 -40.26 16.34
C ASN A 237 2.82 -39.05 17.26
N LYS A 238 4.05 -38.51 17.37
CA LYS A 238 4.34 -37.31 18.17
C LYS A 238 3.78 -36.02 17.58
N LEU A 239 3.51 -35.98 16.26
CA LEU A 239 3.02 -34.82 15.56
C LEU A 239 1.49 -34.75 15.64
N GLU A 240 0.96 -33.56 15.86
CA GLU A 240 -0.47 -33.31 16.05
C GLU A 240 -0.98 -32.25 15.08
N PHE A 241 -2.14 -32.53 14.49
CA PHE A 241 -2.93 -31.51 13.78
C PHE A 241 -3.80 -30.74 14.77
N LYS A 242 -3.91 -29.44 14.58
CA LYS A 242 -4.79 -28.58 15.36
C LYS A 242 -5.86 -27.96 14.47
N ALA A 243 -7.12 -28.18 14.81
CA ALA A 243 -8.24 -27.44 14.26
C ALA A 243 -8.78 -26.49 15.31
N SER A 244 -9.03 -25.25 14.96
CA SER A 244 -9.64 -24.28 15.88
C SER A 244 -10.83 -23.59 15.24
N GLY A 245 -11.91 -23.48 16.02
CA GLY A 245 -13.12 -22.72 15.70
C GLY A 245 -13.47 -21.79 16.84
N GLU A 246 -14.26 -20.78 16.55
CA GLU A 246 -14.69 -19.78 17.52
C GLU A 246 -16.18 -19.47 17.29
N ILE A 247 -16.96 -19.54 18.33
CA ILE A 247 -18.39 -19.21 18.32
C ILE A 247 -18.58 -17.97 19.18
N MET A 248 -19.23 -16.94 18.64
CA MET A 248 -19.56 -15.75 19.40
C MET A 248 -20.73 -16.04 20.33
N VAL A 249 -20.50 -15.85 21.63
CA VAL A 249 -21.50 -16.04 22.70
C VAL A 249 -22.20 -14.71 23.03
N PHE A 250 -21.41 -13.62 23.01
CA PHE A 250 -21.91 -12.27 23.24
C PHE A 250 -21.14 -11.29 22.37
N ASP A 251 -21.86 -10.49 21.60
CA ASP A 251 -21.26 -9.58 20.63
C ASP A 251 -20.63 -8.33 21.26
N GLY A 252 -21.13 -7.86 22.39
CA GLY A 252 -20.58 -6.71 23.11
C GLY A 252 -20.36 -5.50 22.20
N PHE A 253 -19.18 -4.88 22.26
CA PHE A 253 -18.85 -3.70 21.45
C PHE A 253 -18.87 -3.96 19.92
N LEU A 254 -18.75 -5.21 19.47
CA LEU A 254 -18.81 -5.55 18.05
C LEU A 254 -20.19 -5.28 17.45
N LYS A 255 -21.23 -5.17 18.26
CA LYS A 255 -22.57 -4.77 17.85
C LYS A 255 -22.59 -3.48 17.04
N LEU A 256 -21.72 -2.52 17.40
CA LEU A 256 -21.59 -1.23 16.70
C LEU A 256 -20.89 -1.31 15.35
N TYR A 257 -20.03 -2.29 15.15
CA TYR A 257 -19.21 -2.32 13.95
C TYR A 257 -19.84 -3.06 12.78
N ASN A 258 -20.91 -3.84 12.99
CA ASN A 258 -21.49 -4.74 11.99
C ASN A 258 -20.46 -5.62 11.25
N ASP A 259 -19.21 -5.61 11.74
CA ASP A 259 -18.07 -6.37 11.21
C ASP A 259 -18.10 -7.82 11.73
N ILE A 260 -19.29 -8.31 12.08
CA ILE A 260 -19.48 -9.71 12.37
C ILE A 260 -19.33 -10.43 11.03
N SER A 261 -18.09 -10.75 10.68
CA SER A 261 -17.87 -11.65 9.58
C SER A 261 -18.60 -12.95 9.92
N GLU A 262 -19.48 -13.41 9.06
CA GLU A 262 -20.11 -14.73 9.09
C GLU A 262 -19.08 -15.89 9.09
N ASN A 263 -17.79 -15.56 9.07
CA ASN A 263 -16.65 -16.46 9.18
C ASN A 263 -16.39 -16.96 10.61
N SER A 264 -17.44 -17.22 11.42
CA SER A 264 -17.30 -18.16 12.50
C SER A 264 -17.03 -19.54 11.87
N LYS A 265 -15.76 -19.97 11.88
CA LYS A 265 -15.41 -21.34 11.50
C LYS A 265 -16.08 -22.25 12.52
N LEU A 266 -17.29 -22.65 12.21
CA LEU A 266 -17.99 -23.67 12.98
C LEU A 266 -17.22 -24.98 12.81
N LEU A 267 -16.76 -25.52 13.93
CA LEU A 267 -16.22 -26.87 13.97
C LEU A 267 -17.36 -27.85 14.21
N PRO A 268 -17.32 -29.06 13.64
CA PRO A 268 -18.29 -30.09 13.90
C PRO A 268 -18.31 -30.47 15.39
N LYS A 269 -19.42 -31.02 15.85
CA LYS A 269 -19.55 -31.54 17.23
C LYS A 269 -18.81 -32.88 17.33
N LEU A 270 -17.54 -32.84 17.72
CA LEU A 270 -16.71 -34.01 17.92
C LEU A 270 -16.67 -34.43 19.41
N LYS A 271 -16.41 -35.70 19.65
CA LYS A 271 -16.06 -36.25 20.97
C LYS A 271 -14.60 -36.68 20.99
N LYS A 272 -14.03 -36.73 22.19
CA LYS A 272 -12.70 -37.35 22.37
C LYS A 272 -12.74 -38.77 21.82
N ASP A 273 -11.63 -39.19 21.24
CA ASP A 273 -11.41 -40.50 20.60
C ASP A 273 -12.29 -40.75 19.35
N SER A 274 -13.05 -39.73 18.85
CA SER A 274 -13.72 -39.85 17.56
C SER A 274 -12.74 -40.14 16.44
N LEU A 275 -13.00 -41.21 15.69
CA LEU A 275 -12.22 -41.60 14.51
C LEU A 275 -12.60 -40.70 13.35
N LEU A 276 -11.60 -40.14 12.66
CA LEU A 276 -11.80 -39.19 11.57
C LEU A 276 -11.43 -39.82 10.23
N ASN A 277 -12.22 -39.53 9.20
CA ASN A 277 -11.84 -39.84 7.84
C ASN A 277 -10.89 -38.77 7.33
N THR A 278 -9.77 -39.19 6.73
CA THR A 278 -8.79 -38.28 6.11
C THR A 278 -9.14 -38.12 4.63
N GLU A 279 -9.60 -36.95 4.24
CA GLU A 279 -9.94 -36.63 2.86
C GLU A 279 -8.67 -36.25 2.07
N GLU A 280 -7.84 -35.38 2.64
CA GLU A 280 -6.63 -34.87 2.03
C GLU A 280 -5.62 -34.46 3.11
N ILE A 281 -4.33 -34.73 2.89
CA ILE A 281 -3.24 -34.07 3.60
C ILE A 281 -2.38 -33.35 2.56
N LEU A 282 -2.21 -32.03 2.73
CA LEU A 282 -1.46 -31.16 1.83
C LEU A 282 -0.23 -30.60 2.54
N CYS A 283 0.95 -30.90 2.03
CA CYS A 283 2.20 -30.23 2.36
C CYS A 283 2.49 -29.19 1.27
N LYS A 284 2.34 -27.92 1.61
CA LYS A 284 2.53 -26.79 0.70
C LYS A 284 3.78 -26.03 1.04
N GLN A 285 4.65 -25.82 0.05
CA GLN A 285 5.81 -24.95 0.19
C GLN A 285 5.35 -23.50 0.38
N VAL A 286 5.83 -22.87 1.44
CA VAL A 286 5.56 -21.47 1.77
C VAL A 286 6.87 -20.74 2.01
N PHE A 287 6.90 -19.46 1.68
CA PHE A 287 8.09 -18.63 1.81
C PHE A 287 7.88 -17.57 2.89
N THR A 288 8.94 -17.29 3.64
CA THR A 288 8.95 -16.13 4.53
C THR A 288 8.80 -14.85 3.70
N LYS A 289 8.12 -13.86 4.28
CA LYS A 289 7.89 -12.59 3.61
C LYS A 289 8.77 -11.52 4.25
N HIS A 290 9.31 -10.62 3.43
CA HIS A 290 9.99 -9.43 3.93
C HIS A 290 9.06 -8.58 4.81
N PRO A 291 9.60 -7.71 5.70
CA PRO A 291 8.80 -6.75 6.44
C PRO A 291 7.95 -5.90 5.49
N PRO A 292 6.66 -5.66 5.79
CA PRO A 292 5.80 -4.92 4.88
C PRO A 292 6.23 -3.45 4.76
N ARG A 293 6.16 -2.90 3.56
CA ARG A 293 6.35 -1.46 3.35
C ARG A 293 5.28 -0.66 4.07
N TYR A 294 5.61 0.56 4.41
CA TYR A 294 4.67 1.44 5.09
C TYR A 294 3.53 1.88 4.15
N SER A 295 2.32 1.92 4.69
CA SER A 295 1.26 2.78 4.19
C SER A 295 1.34 4.14 4.91
N GLU A 296 0.60 5.16 4.46
CA GLU A 296 0.53 6.45 5.18
C GLU A 296 0.15 6.23 6.66
N ALA A 297 -0.82 5.36 6.92
CA ALA A 297 -1.28 5.03 8.27
C ALA A 297 -0.20 4.33 9.12
N SER A 298 0.50 3.34 8.56
CA SER A 298 1.53 2.63 9.32
C SER A 298 2.81 3.43 9.49
N LEU A 299 3.10 4.39 8.60
CA LEU A 299 4.21 5.33 8.79
C LEU A 299 3.90 6.31 9.93
N ILE A 300 2.67 6.84 10.00
CA ILE A 300 2.24 7.67 11.13
C ILE A 300 2.36 6.90 12.44
N LYS A 301 1.91 5.64 12.47
CA LYS A 301 2.06 4.79 13.65
C LYS A 301 3.54 4.62 14.03
N LYS A 302 4.42 4.34 13.06
CA LYS A 302 5.86 4.20 13.31
C LYS A 302 6.48 5.48 13.87
N MET A 303 6.08 6.65 13.35
CA MET A 303 6.52 7.95 13.86
C MET A 303 6.05 8.15 15.31
N GLU A 304 4.76 7.89 15.60
CA GLU A 304 4.19 7.97 16.94
C GLU A 304 4.90 7.04 17.93
N ASP A 305 5.04 5.75 17.58
CA ASP A 305 5.71 4.73 18.41
C ASP A 305 7.18 5.08 18.69
N SER A 306 7.81 5.88 17.83
CA SER A 306 9.19 6.36 17.96
C SER A 306 9.29 7.75 18.61
N GLY A 307 8.18 8.37 19.03
CA GLY A 307 8.14 9.72 19.60
C GLY A 307 8.49 10.84 18.62
N ILE A 308 8.36 10.61 17.33
CA ILE A 308 8.75 11.53 16.26
C ILE A 308 7.51 12.18 15.64
N GLY A 309 7.43 13.50 15.76
CA GLY A 309 6.27 14.29 15.38
C GLY A 309 5.20 14.39 16.48
N ARG A 310 4.16 15.15 16.18
CA ARG A 310 3.04 15.46 17.10
C ARG A 310 1.72 15.44 16.29
N PRO A 311 0.57 15.43 16.97
CA PRO A 311 -0.75 15.49 16.31
C PRO A 311 -0.86 16.57 15.24
N SER A 312 -0.18 17.70 15.40
CA SER A 312 -0.17 18.79 14.44
C SER A 312 0.70 18.55 13.20
N THR A 313 1.70 17.65 13.27
CA THR A 313 2.71 17.49 12.22
C THR A 313 2.59 16.21 11.40
N PHE A 314 1.91 15.17 11.88
CA PHE A 314 1.84 13.88 11.17
C PHE A 314 1.34 14.00 9.73
N ALA A 315 0.14 14.55 9.52
CA ALA A 315 -0.45 14.67 8.18
C ALA A 315 0.37 15.57 7.26
N GLU A 316 0.88 16.68 7.80
CA GLU A 316 1.71 17.64 7.08
C GLU A 316 3.04 17.03 6.65
N THR A 317 3.68 16.25 7.51
CA THR A 317 4.93 15.54 7.17
C THR A 317 4.71 14.57 6.02
N ILE A 318 3.64 13.72 6.09
CA ILE A 318 3.30 12.79 5.00
C ILE A 318 3.03 13.55 3.69
N ARG A 319 2.33 14.69 3.75
CA ARG A 319 2.08 15.53 2.58
C ARG A 319 3.37 16.05 1.98
N LYS A 320 4.24 16.64 2.81
CA LYS A 320 5.51 17.25 2.37
C LYS A 320 6.48 16.27 1.73
N ILE A 321 6.68 15.09 2.32
CA ILE A 321 7.63 14.11 1.77
C ILE A 321 7.17 13.58 0.40
N LYS A 322 5.85 13.56 0.14
CA LYS A 322 5.29 13.21 -1.18
C LYS A 322 5.39 14.38 -2.17
N GLU A 323 5.06 15.60 -1.76
CA GLU A 323 5.16 16.81 -2.61
C GLU A 323 6.61 17.12 -3.01
N ARG A 324 7.57 16.79 -2.15
CA ARG A 324 9.00 16.90 -2.44
C ARG A 324 9.54 15.73 -3.25
N GLU A 325 8.68 14.79 -3.60
CA GLU A 325 9.05 13.59 -4.38
C GLU A 325 10.17 12.77 -3.73
N TYR A 326 10.32 12.81 -2.41
CA TYR A 326 11.23 11.91 -1.70
C TYR A 326 10.65 10.51 -1.59
N VAL A 327 9.32 10.42 -1.58
CA VAL A 327 8.58 9.17 -1.59
C VAL A 327 7.39 9.27 -2.54
N VAL A 328 6.97 8.11 -3.07
CA VAL A 328 5.76 7.97 -3.89
C VAL A 328 4.82 6.96 -3.26
N LYS A 329 3.51 7.14 -3.47
CA LYS A 329 2.49 6.17 -3.07
C LYS A 329 2.00 5.43 -4.30
N GLU A 330 2.24 4.13 -4.33
CA GLU A 330 1.99 3.29 -5.51
C GLU A 330 1.35 1.96 -5.14
N GLU A 331 0.83 1.30 -6.18
CA GLU A 331 0.49 -0.12 -6.17
C GLU A 331 1.50 -0.83 -7.07
N ARG A 332 2.14 -1.87 -6.56
CA ARG A 332 3.10 -2.67 -7.32
C ARG A 332 2.64 -4.11 -7.42
N ASP A 333 2.74 -4.64 -8.60
CA ASP A 333 2.42 -6.02 -8.88
C ASP A 333 3.38 -6.97 -8.15
N GLY A 334 2.84 -8.10 -7.69
CA GLY A 334 3.66 -9.17 -7.13
C GLY A 334 4.43 -9.92 -8.21
N LYS A 335 5.41 -10.69 -7.77
CA LYS A 335 6.16 -11.64 -8.61
C LYS A 335 5.46 -13.00 -8.61
N ILE A 336 5.50 -13.70 -9.74
CA ILE A 336 5.07 -15.10 -9.81
C ILE A 336 6.21 -15.95 -9.28
N ILE A 337 5.90 -16.82 -8.35
CA ILE A 337 6.83 -17.83 -7.81
C ILE A 337 6.21 -19.21 -7.93
N ASN A 338 7.04 -20.21 -8.15
CA ASN A 338 6.63 -21.60 -8.13
C ASN A 338 6.63 -22.12 -6.70
N SER A 339 5.54 -22.76 -6.29
CA SER A 339 5.33 -23.38 -4.98
C SER A 339 5.05 -24.86 -5.17
N ASN A 340 5.83 -25.72 -4.52
CA ASN A 340 5.64 -27.17 -4.56
C ASN A 340 4.51 -27.57 -3.61
N GLU A 341 3.55 -28.34 -4.10
CA GLU A 341 2.49 -28.96 -3.31
C GLU A 341 2.61 -30.48 -3.39
N ILE A 342 2.59 -31.12 -2.24
CA ILE A 342 2.62 -32.59 -2.11
C ILE A 342 1.31 -32.97 -1.41
N ARG A 343 0.52 -33.79 -2.06
CA ARG A 343 -0.83 -34.17 -1.58
C ARG A 343 -0.90 -35.69 -1.33
N LEU A 344 -1.52 -36.05 -0.23
CA LEU A 344 -1.94 -37.41 0.07
C LEU A 344 -3.47 -37.45 -0.02
N ILE A 345 -4.00 -38.17 -1.00
CA ILE A 345 -5.45 -38.40 -1.19
C ILE A 345 -5.65 -39.88 -1.45
N SER A 346 -6.57 -40.53 -0.74
CA SER A 346 -6.86 -41.96 -0.91
C SER A 346 -5.59 -42.85 -0.94
N ASN A 347 -4.69 -42.60 -0.01
CA ASN A 347 -3.39 -43.29 0.13
C ASN A 347 -2.41 -43.14 -1.05
N LYS A 348 -2.66 -42.23 -1.98
CA LYS A 348 -1.78 -41.90 -3.10
C LYS A 348 -1.15 -40.52 -2.89
N ILE A 349 0.18 -40.46 -3.06
CA ILE A 349 0.92 -39.18 -3.05
C ILE A 349 1.00 -38.65 -4.47
N SER A 350 0.70 -37.39 -4.65
CA SER A 350 0.85 -36.65 -5.90
C SER A 350 1.62 -35.34 -5.67
N TYR A 351 2.29 -34.88 -6.72
CA TYR A 351 3.12 -33.67 -6.72
C TYR A 351 2.58 -32.69 -7.73
N GLU A 352 2.49 -31.44 -7.34
CA GLU A 352 2.04 -30.37 -8.22
C GLU A 352 2.90 -29.13 -7.99
N ILE A 353 3.27 -28.44 -9.07
CA ILE A 353 3.92 -27.12 -8.98
C ILE A 353 2.84 -26.08 -9.31
N LYS A 354 2.60 -25.16 -8.37
CA LYS A 354 1.65 -24.08 -8.56
C LYS A 354 2.36 -22.75 -8.68
N GLU A 355 1.94 -21.98 -9.68
CA GLU A 355 2.33 -20.59 -9.79
C GLU A 355 1.49 -19.73 -8.83
N GLU A 356 2.17 -19.02 -7.94
CA GLU A 356 1.52 -18.11 -7.00
C GLU A 356 2.05 -16.69 -7.19
N LYS A 357 1.14 -15.73 -7.31
CA LYS A 357 1.49 -14.31 -7.32
C LYS A 357 1.69 -13.84 -5.87
N THR A 358 2.94 -13.52 -5.51
CA THR A 358 3.30 -13.05 -4.18
C THR A 358 3.84 -11.64 -4.22
N GLY A 359 3.77 -10.91 -3.09
CA GLY A 359 4.34 -9.56 -2.97
C GLY A 359 3.54 -8.47 -3.66
N PHE A 360 2.27 -8.71 -4.01
CA PHE A 360 1.38 -7.62 -4.41
C PHE A 360 1.20 -6.64 -3.25
N GLU A 361 1.49 -5.37 -3.47
CA GLU A 361 1.38 -4.33 -2.47
C GLU A 361 0.52 -3.17 -2.97
N LYS A 362 -0.53 -2.86 -2.20
CA LYS A 362 -1.49 -1.80 -2.51
C LYS A 362 -1.32 -0.61 -1.58
N ASN A 363 -1.33 0.60 -2.16
CA ASN A 363 -1.27 1.86 -1.40
C ASN A 363 -0.06 1.96 -0.45
N LYS A 364 1.12 1.49 -0.90
CA LYS A 364 2.36 1.56 -0.13
C LYS A 364 3.21 2.77 -0.51
N ILE A 365 4.04 3.18 0.43
CA ILE A 365 4.99 4.27 0.26
C ILE A 365 6.34 3.66 -0.11
N TYR A 366 6.89 4.14 -1.20
CA TYR A 366 8.20 3.74 -1.74
C TYR A 366 9.13 4.95 -1.75
N PRO A 367 10.43 4.79 -1.45
CA PRO A 367 11.37 5.86 -1.66
C PRO A 367 11.61 6.07 -3.16
N THR A 368 11.86 7.31 -3.56
CA THR A 368 12.39 7.62 -4.89
C THR A 368 13.92 7.53 -4.88
N ASN A 369 14.55 7.50 -6.06
CA ASN A 369 16.01 7.60 -6.13
C ASN A 369 16.52 8.87 -5.44
N MET A 370 15.82 9.99 -5.58
CA MET A 370 16.19 11.23 -4.89
C MET A 370 16.03 11.12 -3.37
N GLY A 371 14.94 10.47 -2.90
CA GLY A 371 14.76 10.18 -1.48
C GLY A 371 15.87 9.32 -0.89
N MET A 372 16.34 8.30 -1.63
CA MET A 372 17.48 7.47 -1.24
C MET A 372 18.75 8.30 -1.07
N PHE A 373 19.14 9.03 -2.12
CA PHE A 373 20.38 9.82 -2.12
C PHE A 373 20.40 10.93 -1.07
N VAL A 374 19.28 11.65 -0.91
CA VAL A 374 19.19 12.70 0.12
C VAL A 374 19.29 12.10 1.52
N THR A 375 18.62 10.97 1.78
CA THR A 375 18.69 10.31 3.10
C THR A 375 20.09 9.79 3.37
N GLU A 376 20.76 9.23 2.38
CA GLU A 376 22.11 8.70 2.47
C GLU A 376 23.11 9.85 2.77
N PHE A 377 23.09 10.92 1.98
CA PHE A 377 23.88 12.11 2.22
C PHE A 377 23.69 12.70 3.63
N LEU A 378 22.42 12.79 4.07
CA LEU A 378 22.11 13.30 5.40
C LEU A 378 22.56 12.34 6.51
N ASN A 379 22.50 11.03 6.30
CA ASN A 379 23.01 10.05 7.25
C ASN A 379 24.53 10.11 7.38
N GLU A 380 25.26 10.22 6.26
CA GLU A 380 26.71 10.29 6.24
C GLU A 380 27.24 11.52 7.02
N ASN A 381 26.55 12.65 6.90
CA ASN A 381 27.05 13.91 7.45
C ASN A 381 26.38 14.32 8.78
N PHE A 382 25.17 13.84 9.09
CA PHE A 382 24.36 14.34 10.21
C PHE A 382 23.73 13.22 11.05
N ASN A 383 24.19 11.96 10.96
CA ASN A 383 23.58 10.83 11.68
C ASN A 383 23.73 10.97 13.22
N SER A 384 24.78 11.63 13.71
CA SER A 384 24.97 11.89 15.13
C SER A 384 24.08 13.02 15.68
N SER A 385 23.18 13.58 14.87
CA SER A 385 22.29 14.68 15.23
C SER A 385 20.86 14.42 14.74
N PHE A 386 20.26 15.33 13.96
CA PHE A 386 18.85 15.28 13.59
C PHE A 386 18.43 14.08 12.74
N MET A 387 19.37 13.33 12.17
CA MET A 387 19.07 12.05 11.47
C MET A 387 19.01 10.85 12.43
N ASP A 388 19.43 11.00 13.69
CA ASP A 388 19.21 10.00 14.73
C ASP A 388 17.75 10.04 15.18
N TYR A 389 17.12 8.87 15.26
CA TYR A 389 15.73 8.74 15.73
C TYR A 389 15.56 9.22 17.17
N SER A 390 16.52 8.90 18.04
CA SER A 390 16.49 9.28 19.45
C SER A 390 16.63 10.79 19.65
N PHE A 391 17.43 11.44 18.81
CA PHE A 391 17.61 12.89 18.84
C PHE A 391 16.29 13.63 18.62
N THR A 392 15.53 13.24 17.59
CA THR A 392 14.24 13.87 17.28
C THR A 392 13.23 13.64 18.40
N ALA A 393 13.14 12.42 18.95
CA ALA A 393 12.29 12.09 20.08
C ALA A 393 12.66 12.90 21.34
N LYS A 394 13.97 13.03 21.64
CA LYS A 394 14.47 13.83 22.75
C LYS A 394 14.09 15.31 22.60
N THR A 395 14.30 15.86 21.41
CA THR A 395 13.95 17.27 21.11
C THR A 395 12.46 17.52 21.28
N GLU A 396 11.58 16.59 20.87
CA GLU A 396 10.13 16.71 21.12
C GLU A 396 9.82 16.73 22.62
N SER A 397 10.47 15.86 23.40
CA SER A 397 10.32 15.85 24.86
C SER A 397 10.84 17.13 25.52
N GLU A 398 11.92 17.71 25.02
CA GLU A 398 12.45 18.98 25.50
C GLU A 398 11.52 20.15 25.21
N LEU A 399 10.88 20.17 24.03
CA LEU A 399 9.85 21.16 23.69
C LEU A 399 8.63 21.04 24.61
N ASP A 400 8.21 19.82 24.97
CA ASP A 400 7.16 19.61 25.98
C ASP A 400 7.56 20.15 27.35
N GLN A 401 8.83 19.99 27.77
CA GLN A 401 9.35 20.57 29.03
C GLN A 401 9.34 22.10 29.02
N ILE A 402 9.64 22.72 27.87
CA ILE A 402 9.53 24.18 27.70
C ILE A 402 8.08 24.61 27.86
N ALA A 403 7.16 23.90 27.21
CA ALA A 403 5.74 24.24 27.27
C ALA A 403 5.10 24.09 28.65
N TYR A 404 5.50 23.07 29.43
CA TYR A 404 4.79 22.70 30.67
C TYR A 404 5.61 22.81 31.94
N LYS A 405 6.96 22.78 31.88
CA LYS A 405 7.84 22.74 33.05
C LYS A 405 8.75 23.96 33.20
N GLY A 406 8.54 25.00 32.39
CA GLY A 406 9.26 26.26 32.50
C GLY A 406 10.75 26.23 32.12
N ARG A 407 11.19 25.18 31.34
CA ARG A 407 12.54 25.17 30.79
C ARG A 407 12.73 26.35 29.84
N ASN A 408 13.89 27.03 29.95
CA ASN A 408 14.18 28.16 29.05
C ASN A 408 14.45 27.67 27.61
N TRP A 409 13.70 28.19 26.66
CA TRP A 409 13.81 27.80 25.26
C TRP A 409 15.10 28.32 24.58
N ASN A 410 15.63 29.49 25.03
CA ASN A 410 16.87 30.06 24.49
C ASN A 410 18.06 29.14 24.80
N SER A 411 18.19 28.68 26.04
CA SER A 411 19.27 27.79 26.48
C SER A 411 19.22 26.47 25.70
N MET A 412 18.03 25.91 25.49
CA MET A 412 17.86 24.67 24.72
C MET A 412 18.29 24.84 23.25
N ILE A 413 17.95 25.96 22.63
CA ILE A 413 18.35 26.24 21.27
C ILE A 413 19.84 26.51 21.15
N GLU A 414 20.45 27.22 22.12
CA GLU A 414 21.88 27.50 22.15
C GLU A 414 22.68 26.20 22.30
N GLU A 415 22.33 25.35 23.27
CA GLU A 415 22.93 24.04 23.49
C GLU A 415 22.87 23.19 22.19
N PHE A 416 21.72 23.18 21.53
CA PHE A 416 21.54 22.49 20.24
C PHE A 416 22.46 23.07 19.17
N TYR A 417 22.47 24.41 19.01
CA TYR A 417 23.16 25.05 17.89
C TYR A 417 24.69 24.94 17.99
N ILE A 418 25.26 24.96 19.22
CA ILE A 418 26.68 24.75 19.44
C ILE A 418 27.17 23.39 18.90
N VAL A 419 26.38 22.35 19.10
CA VAL A 419 26.72 21.00 18.58
C VAL A 419 26.42 20.90 17.09
N PHE A 420 25.29 21.44 16.67
CA PHE A 420 24.79 21.33 15.30
C PHE A 420 25.65 22.10 14.29
N SER A 421 26.14 23.30 14.64
CA SER A 421 26.98 24.12 13.76
C SER A 421 28.32 23.46 13.41
N LYS A 422 28.90 22.71 14.33
CA LYS A 422 30.18 22.00 14.10
C LYS A 422 30.08 20.88 13.06
N LEU A 423 28.86 20.39 12.77
CA LEU A 423 28.68 19.33 11.77
C LEU A 423 28.88 19.85 10.33
N PHE A 424 28.74 21.17 10.12
CA PHE A 424 28.91 21.76 8.79
C PHE A 424 30.36 21.77 8.33
N ASP A 425 31.29 21.85 9.28
CA ASP A 425 32.74 21.88 8.98
C ASP A 425 33.23 20.56 8.34
N ASN A 426 32.49 19.48 8.58
CA ASN A 426 32.83 18.14 8.07
C ASN A 426 32.12 17.78 6.76
N VAL A 427 31.27 18.65 6.22
CA VAL A 427 30.58 18.36 4.95
C VAL A 427 31.56 18.50 3.79
N PRO A 428 31.77 17.44 2.98
CA PRO A 428 32.71 17.47 1.85
C PRO A 428 32.42 18.63 0.90
N GLU A 429 33.46 19.26 0.35
CA GLU A 429 33.29 20.36 -0.62
C GLU A 429 32.77 19.89 -1.98
N GLU A 430 33.01 18.67 -2.33
CA GLU A 430 32.62 18.05 -3.59
C GLU A 430 31.11 17.84 -3.73
N ARG A 431 30.63 17.73 -4.96
CA ARG A 431 29.26 17.36 -5.24
C ARG A 431 29.01 15.89 -4.91
N TYR A 432 27.85 15.60 -4.31
CA TYR A 432 27.46 14.24 -3.99
C TYR A 432 27.16 13.44 -5.27
N GLN A 433 27.72 12.26 -5.37
CA GLN A 433 27.60 11.39 -6.54
C GLN A 433 26.24 10.67 -6.52
N LEU A 434 25.37 11.02 -7.49
CA LEU A 434 24.04 10.42 -7.64
C LEU A 434 24.09 9.17 -8.53
N GLU A 435 25.05 8.29 -8.27
CA GLU A 435 25.34 7.14 -9.12
C GLU A 435 25.85 5.93 -8.33
N LYS A 436 25.78 4.77 -8.95
CA LYS A 436 26.33 3.50 -8.47
C LYS A 436 27.09 2.85 -9.61
N GLU A 437 28.35 2.52 -9.39
CA GLU A 437 29.14 1.72 -10.31
C GLU A 437 28.66 0.27 -10.26
N LEU A 438 28.48 -0.33 -11.44
CA LEU A 438 27.98 -1.69 -11.60
C LEU A 438 29.04 -2.65 -12.15
N GLY A 439 30.20 -2.14 -12.55
CA GLY A 439 31.28 -2.90 -13.18
C GLY A 439 31.45 -2.56 -14.66
N GLU A 440 31.75 -3.53 -15.49
CA GLU A 440 32.04 -3.33 -16.92
C GLU A 440 31.09 -4.13 -17.81
N PHE A 441 30.74 -3.57 -18.96
CA PHE A 441 30.06 -4.23 -20.05
C PHE A 441 30.75 -3.96 -21.37
N GLN A 442 31.15 -5.02 -22.09
CA GLN A 442 31.93 -4.94 -23.35
C GLN A 442 33.24 -4.10 -23.22
N GLY A 443 33.93 -4.25 -22.07
CA GLY A 443 35.16 -3.50 -21.77
C GLY A 443 34.94 -2.01 -21.51
N LYS A 444 33.72 -1.58 -21.20
CA LYS A 444 33.34 -0.21 -20.87
C LYS A 444 32.68 -0.13 -19.50
N LYS A 445 32.98 0.92 -18.76
CA LYS A 445 32.42 1.18 -17.45
C LYS A 445 30.90 1.27 -17.53
N MET A 446 30.20 0.57 -16.63
CA MET A 446 28.75 0.55 -16.50
C MET A 446 28.34 1.19 -15.18
N ILE A 447 27.47 2.21 -15.26
CA ILE A 447 27.05 3.03 -14.12
C ILE A 447 25.54 3.19 -14.14
N ALA A 448 24.87 2.98 -12.99
CA ALA A 448 23.50 3.43 -12.79
C ALA A 448 23.50 4.83 -12.19
N ARG A 449 22.81 5.80 -12.81
CA ARG A 449 22.81 7.19 -12.37
C ARG A 449 21.51 7.95 -12.61
N VAL A 450 21.34 9.08 -11.93
CA VAL A 450 20.25 10.00 -12.21
C VAL A 450 20.64 10.90 -13.38
N ALA A 451 19.95 10.81 -14.50
CA ALA A 451 20.08 11.70 -15.66
C ALA A 451 18.96 12.76 -15.68
N LYS A 452 19.02 13.65 -16.68
CA LYS A 452 18.05 14.76 -16.83
C LYS A 452 16.58 14.30 -16.87
N PHE A 453 16.32 13.13 -17.45
CA PHE A 453 14.96 12.60 -17.67
C PHE A 453 14.62 11.40 -16.78
N GLY A 454 15.44 11.09 -15.79
CA GLY A 454 15.21 9.99 -14.85
C GLY A 454 16.42 9.09 -14.65
N PRO A 455 16.26 7.95 -13.96
CA PRO A 455 17.32 7.00 -13.72
C PRO A 455 17.69 6.24 -15.00
N VAL A 456 18.99 6.06 -15.24
CA VAL A 456 19.53 5.37 -16.42
C VAL A 456 20.69 4.46 -16.06
N ILE A 457 20.89 3.41 -16.87
CA ILE A 457 22.17 2.71 -16.98
C ILE A 457 22.98 3.40 -18.08
N GLN A 458 24.17 3.83 -17.76
CA GLN A 458 25.16 4.40 -18.69
C GLN A 458 26.26 3.38 -18.93
N ILE A 459 26.62 3.17 -20.20
CA ILE A 459 27.77 2.35 -20.63
C ILE A 459 28.77 3.28 -21.31
N GLY A 460 30.01 3.26 -20.84
CA GLY A 460 31.08 4.12 -21.32
C GLY A 460 31.00 5.54 -20.78
N GLU A 461 32.09 6.27 -20.98
CA GLU A 461 32.26 7.65 -20.51
C GLU A 461 32.40 8.59 -21.73
N LYS A 462 32.55 9.90 -21.50
CA LYS A 462 32.68 10.90 -22.58
C LYS A 462 33.91 10.71 -23.43
N GLU A 463 34.95 10.15 -22.84
CA GLU A 463 36.22 9.80 -23.47
C GLU A 463 36.07 8.69 -24.51
N ASP A 464 34.98 7.97 -24.48
CA ASP A 464 34.63 6.90 -25.42
C ASP A 464 33.75 7.39 -26.61
N ALA A 465 33.62 8.71 -26.79
CA ALA A 465 32.71 9.29 -27.81
C ALA A 465 33.02 8.82 -29.24
N ASP A 466 34.31 8.68 -29.58
CA ASP A 466 34.74 8.20 -30.90
C ASP A 466 34.31 6.76 -31.23
N LYS A 467 33.90 5.99 -30.19
CA LYS A 467 33.42 4.60 -30.28
C LYS A 467 31.89 4.49 -30.14
N GLY A 468 31.17 5.60 -30.25
CA GLY A 468 29.72 5.63 -30.14
C GLY A 468 29.19 5.52 -28.70
N PHE A 469 29.97 5.93 -27.70
CA PHE A 469 29.58 5.99 -26.28
C PHE A 469 29.57 7.45 -25.78
N PRO A 470 28.95 7.77 -24.63
CA PRO A 470 28.20 6.84 -23.77
C PRO A 470 26.83 6.47 -24.33
N LYS A 471 26.42 5.21 -24.11
CA LYS A 471 25.05 4.74 -24.37
C LYS A 471 24.21 4.79 -23.09
N TYR A 472 22.92 5.14 -23.22
CA TYR A 472 22.01 5.29 -22.10
C TYR A 472 20.79 4.38 -22.24
N PHE A 473 20.45 3.66 -21.17
CA PHE A 473 19.32 2.77 -21.10
C PHE A 473 18.42 3.20 -19.94
N ASN A 474 17.19 3.58 -20.22
CA ASN A 474 16.27 4.07 -19.19
C ASN A 474 15.88 2.95 -18.22
N MET A 475 16.03 3.22 -16.95
CA MET A 475 15.47 2.41 -15.87
C MET A 475 14.00 2.78 -15.67
N SER A 476 13.19 1.86 -15.12
CA SER A 476 11.85 2.21 -14.69
C SER A 476 11.89 3.10 -13.43
N SER A 477 10.84 3.89 -13.20
CA SER A 477 10.73 4.72 -11.98
C SER A 477 10.69 3.88 -10.69
N GLU A 478 10.36 2.60 -10.79
CA GLU A 478 10.29 1.67 -9.67
C GLU A 478 11.67 1.11 -9.26
N GLN A 479 12.65 1.21 -10.16
CA GLN A 479 14.00 0.70 -9.91
C GLN A 479 14.86 1.72 -9.19
N LEU A 480 15.45 1.28 -8.09
CA LEU A 480 16.32 2.11 -7.27
C LEU A 480 17.79 1.90 -7.67
N ILE A 481 18.47 3.00 -7.98
CA ILE A 481 19.89 2.99 -8.41
C ILE A 481 20.77 2.27 -7.37
N ARG A 482 20.53 2.50 -6.08
CA ARG A 482 21.32 1.87 -5.02
C ARG A 482 21.12 0.36 -4.91
N HIS A 483 19.94 -0.15 -5.29
CA HIS A 483 19.60 -1.56 -5.14
C HIS A 483 19.77 -2.37 -6.42
N ILE A 484 19.86 -1.73 -7.60
CA ILE A 484 19.99 -2.47 -8.86
C ILE A 484 21.24 -3.35 -8.86
N SER A 485 21.07 -4.60 -9.24
CA SER A 485 22.16 -5.56 -9.46
C SER A 485 22.70 -5.48 -10.89
N ILE A 486 23.90 -6.03 -11.10
CA ILE A 486 24.50 -6.17 -12.44
C ILE A 486 23.56 -6.95 -13.36
N ASN A 487 22.99 -8.05 -12.88
CA ASN A 487 22.10 -8.89 -13.69
C ASN A 487 20.84 -8.14 -14.14
N GLU A 488 20.22 -7.37 -13.25
CA GLU A 488 19.07 -6.54 -13.59
C GLU A 488 19.43 -5.44 -14.60
N ALA A 489 20.63 -4.86 -14.49
CA ALA A 489 21.11 -3.88 -15.44
C ALA A 489 21.35 -4.52 -16.82
N LEU A 490 21.96 -5.70 -16.87
CA LEU A 490 22.14 -6.48 -18.11
C LEU A 490 20.79 -6.85 -18.75
N ASP A 491 19.79 -7.23 -17.94
CA ASP A 491 18.43 -7.52 -18.42
C ASP A 491 17.79 -6.28 -19.08
N ILE A 492 18.02 -5.08 -18.53
CA ILE A 492 17.52 -3.82 -19.12
C ILE A 492 18.19 -3.58 -20.47
N ILE A 493 19.51 -3.75 -20.53
CA ILE A 493 20.31 -3.56 -21.76
C ILE A 493 19.87 -4.56 -22.83
N ASN A 494 19.84 -5.85 -22.49
CA ASN A 494 19.48 -6.92 -23.43
C ASN A 494 18.06 -6.76 -23.97
N LYS A 495 17.08 -6.47 -23.12
CA LYS A 495 15.70 -6.19 -23.55
C LYS A 495 15.62 -4.99 -24.51
N ARG A 496 16.45 -3.97 -24.32
CA ARG A 496 16.48 -2.80 -25.20
C ARG A 496 17.14 -3.13 -26.53
N GLU A 497 18.25 -3.88 -26.51
CA GLU A 497 18.94 -4.33 -27.72
C GLU A 497 18.07 -5.31 -28.51
N GLU A 498 17.40 -6.26 -27.84
CA GLU A 498 16.42 -7.13 -28.48
C GLU A 498 15.26 -6.35 -29.14
N ASN A 499 14.75 -5.31 -28.46
CA ASN A 499 13.70 -4.45 -29.02
C ASN A 499 14.19 -3.62 -30.21
N ASN A 500 15.45 -3.23 -30.23
CA ASN A 500 16.05 -2.50 -31.35
C ASN A 500 16.37 -3.42 -32.53
N SER A 501 16.56 -4.72 -32.29
CA SER A 501 16.78 -5.75 -33.32
C SER A 501 15.49 -6.37 -33.87
N LEU A 502 14.32 -5.97 -33.35
CA LEU A 502 13.05 -6.45 -33.87
C LEU A 502 12.81 -5.97 -35.30
N PRO A 503 12.17 -6.80 -36.15
CA PRO A 503 11.97 -6.46 -37.57
C PRO A 503 11.16 -5.17 -37.74
N THR A 504 11.57 -4.41 -38.73
CA THR A 504 10.83 -3.26 -39.26
C THR A 504 10.42 -3.62 -40.69
N PHE A 505 9.16 -3.44 -41.01
CA PHE A 505 8.62 -3.78 -42.32
C PHE A 505 8.37 -2.50 -43.10
N GLU A 506 8.84 -2.45 -44.33
CA GLU A 506 8.56 -1.34 -45.25
C GLU A 506 7.12 -1.41 -45.74
N TYR A 507 6.44 -0.27 -45.76
CA TYR A 507 5.09 -0.12 -46.28
C TYR A 507 4.92 1.24 -46.95
N ASP A 508 4.12 1.35 -48.00
CA ASP A 508 3.97 2.56 -48.82
C ASP A 508 3.66 3.85 -48.03
N LYS A 509 3.07 3.72 -46.88
CA LYS A 509 2.67 4.82 -46.00
C LYS A 509 3.61 5.05 -44.80
N GLY A 510 4.77 4.39 -44.76
CA GLY A 510 5.75 4.46 -43.69
C GLY A 510 6.17 3.10 -43.13
N ASN A 511 7.07 3.07 -42.17
CA ASN A 511 7.60 1.84 -41.63
C ASN A 511 6.72 1.28 -40.50
N ILE A 512 6.43 -0.02 -40.56
CA ILE A 512 5.74 -0.76 -39.50
C ILE A 512 6.83 -1.39 -38.61
N GLU A 513 6.90 -0.98 -37.34
CA GLU A 513 7.89 -1.48 -36.38
C GLU A 513 7.27 -2.52 -35.44
N LEU A 514 7.86 -3.72 -35.35
CA LEU A 514 7.52 -4.66 -34.28
C LEU A 514 8.17 -4.16 -32.97
N LYS A 515 7.38 -4.09 -31.93
CA LYS A 515 7.82 -3.70 -30.58
C LYS A 515 7.37 -4.72 -29.54
N ASN A 516 8.13 -4.82 -28.45
CA ASN A 516 7.74 -5.61 -27.29
C ASN A 516 7.48 -4.66 -26.10
N GLY A 517 6.26 -4.64 -25.59
CA GLY A 517 5.82 -3.79 -24.50
C GLY A 517 5.35 -4.58 -23.28
N ARG A 518 4.84 -3.87 -22.25
CA ARG A 518 4.33 -4.46 -20.99
C ARG A 518 3.29 -5.58 -21.19
N TYR A 519 2.53 -5.52 -22.28
CA TYR A 519 1.47 -6.48 -22.58
C TYR A 519 1.84 -7.48 -23.69
N GLY A 520 3.13 -7.52 -24.08
CA GLY A 520 3.67 -8.37 -25.15
C GLY A 520 3.92 -7.62 -26.45
N PHE A 521 4.12 -8.38 -27.54
CA PHE A 521 4.41 -7.83 -28.85
C PHE A 521 3.23 -7.08 -29.46
N TYR A 522 3.55 -5.96 -30.16
CA TYR A 522 2.60 -5.15 -30.91
C TYR A 522 3.29 -4.49 -32.10
N LEU A 523 2.54 -4.11 -33.10
CA LEU A 523 3.07 -3.32 -34.22
C LEU A 523 2.83 -1.84 -33.96
N ARG A 524 3.82 -1.01 -34.26
CA ARG A 524 3.73 0.45 -34.25
C ARG A 524 3.78 0.98 -35.66
N PHE A 525 2.78 1.76 -36.06
CA PHE A 525 2.68 2.40 -37.37
C PHE A 525 1.98 3.75 -37.26
N ASN A 526 2.61 4.84 -37.80
CA ASN A 526 2.08 6.19 -37.75
C ASN A 526 1.59 6.60 -36.34
N ASP A 527 2.46 6.41 -35.33
CA ASP A 527 2.22 6.67 -33.91
C ASP A 527 1.03 5.92 -33.26
N LYS A 528 0.47 4.95 -33.96
CA LYS A 528 -0.56 4.04 -33.44
C LYS A 528 0.04 2.66 -33.11
N ASN A 529 -0.51 2.03 -32.09
CA ASN A 529 -0.14 0.69 -31.65
C ASN A 529 -1.24 -0.30 -32.06
N TYR A 530 -0.86 -1.37 -32.73
CA TYR A 530 -1.75 -2.43 -33.21
C TYR A 530 -1.45 -3.71 -32.43
N LYS A 531 -2.46 -4.26 -31.80
CA LYS A 531 -2.36 -5.51 -31.04
C LYS A 531 -2.18 -6.68 -32.01
N ILE A 532 -1.23 -7.56 -31.70
CA ILE A 532 -1.04 -8.82 -32.43
C ILE A 532 -1.89 -9.89 -31.73
N ASP A 533 -2.69 -10.59 -32.49
CA ASP A 533 -3.47 -11.73 -32.02
C ASP A 533 -2.53 -12.93 -31.82
N LYS A 534 -2.39 -13.36 -30.56
CA LYS A 534 -1.49 -14.45 -30.17
C LYS A 534 -1.95 -15.83 -30.63
N GLU A 535 -3.25 -16.00 -30.84
CA GLU A 535 -3.79 -17.26 -31.36
C GLU A 535 -3.51 -17.42 -32.87
N LYS A 536 -3.65 -16.30 -33.59
CA LYS A 536 -3.35 -16.26 -35.04
C LYS A 536 -1.84 -16.17 -35.34
N TYR A 537 -1.09 -15.46 -34.50
CA TYR A 537 0.36 -15.23 -34.66
C TYR A 537 1.11 -15.61 -33.36
N PRO A 538 1.32 -16.91 -33.08
CA PRO A 538 1.94 -17.37 -31.84
C PRO A 538 3.40 -16.94 -31.71
N GLU A 539 4.11 -16.73 -32.81
CA GLU A 539 5.51 -16.27 -32.83
C GLU A 539 5.65 -14.90 -33.53
N PRO A 540 5.33 -13.81 -32.83
CA PRO A 540 5.33 -12.47 -33.44
C PRO A 540 6.69 -12.00 -33.98
N LYS A 541 7.79 -12.56 -33.50
CA LYS A 541 9.14 -12.25 -34.01
C LYS A 541 9.37 -12.73 -35.45
N ASN A 542 8.59 -13.71 -35.90
CA ASN A 542 8.67 -14.33 -37.21
C ASN A 542 7.59 -13.81 -38.19
N LEU A 543 6.94 -12.69 -37.86
CA LEU A 543 5.96 -12.06 -38.79
C LEU A 543 6.61 -11.71 -40.11
N SER A 544 5.90 -12.02 -41.21
CA SER A 544 6.25 -11.52 -42.55
C SER A 544 5.77 -10.08 -42.75
N ALA A 545 6.31 -9.39 -43.75
CA ALA A 545 5.88 -8.04 -44.09
C ALA A 545 4.38 -7.99 -44.42
N ASP A 546 3.88 -8.99 -45.19
CA ASP A 546 2.46 -9.09 -45.57
C ASP A 546 1.56 -9.26 -44.35
N GLN A 547 1.96 -10.07 -43.37
CA GLN A 547 1.23 -10.26 -42.12
C GLN A 547 1.20 -8.98 -41.28
N ALA A 548 2.32 -8.25 -41.21
CA ALA A 548 2.39 -6.97 -40.50
C ALA A 548 1.47 -5.93 -41.17
N ILE A 549 1.46 -5.87 -42.51
CA ILE A 549 0.58 -5.00 -43.29
C ILE A 549 -0.90 -5.39 -43.11
N GLU A 550 -1.21 -6.68 -43.09
CA GLU A 550 -2.57 -7.17 -42.82
C GLU A 550 -3.07 -6.71 -41.47
N ILE A 551 -2.24 -6.87 -40.40
CA ILE A 551 -2.61 -6.46 -39.03
C ILE A 551 -2.87 -4.96 -38.96
N VAL A 552 -2.03 -4.15 -39.61
CA VAL A 552 -2.15 -2.67 -39.57
C VAL A 552 -3.36 -2.19 -40.39
N ASN A 553 -3.71 -2.88 -41.45
CA ASN A 553 -4.86 -2.56 -42.31
C ASN A 553 -6.19 -3.17 -41.81
N THR A 554 -6.12 -4.14 -40.88
CA THR A 554 -7.32 -4.69 -40.25
C THR A 554 -8.00 -3.58 -39.44
N PRO A 555 -9.29 -3.25 -39.66
CA PRO A 555 -10.00 -2.27 -38.89
C PRO A 555 -9.91 -2.64 -37.40
N ILE A 556 -9.44 -1.72 -36.56
CA ILE A 556 -9.44 -1.94 -35.13
C ILE A 556 -10.89 -2.13 -34.71
N GLU A 557 -11.27 -3.34 -34.29
CA GLU A 557 -12.59 -3.57 -33.72
C GLU A 557 -12.86 -2.50 -32.69
N LYS A 558 -13.94 -1.72 -32.91
CA LYS A 558 -14.34 -0.70 -31.92
C LYS A 558 -14.55 -1.41 -30.60
N SER A 559 -13.82 -0.97 -29.57
CA SER A 559 -13.92 -1.62 -28.26
C SER A 559 -15.39 -1.63 -27.82
N LYS A 560 -15.89 -2.76 -27.33
CA LYS A 560 -17.29 -2.93 -26.89
C LYS A 560 -17.73 -1.91 -25.82
N ASP A 561 -16.80 -1.15 -25.30
CA ASP A 561 -17.04 -0.08 -24.33
C ASP A 561 -17.34 1.28 -24.96
N ILE A 562 -17.16 1.44 -26.30
CA ILE A 562 -17.51 2.68 -26.99
C ILE A 562 -18.99 2.64 -27.33
N LEU A 563 -19.76 3.50 -26.68
CA LEU A 563 -21.20 3.62 -26.90
C LEU A 563 -21.51 4.55 -28.09
N LYS A 564 -20.79 5.66 -28.20
CA LYS A 564 -20.93 6.64 -29.29
C LYS A 564 -19.59 7.32 -29.56
N GLU A 565 -19.31 7.66 -30.82
CA GLU A 565 -18.14 8.41 -31.25
C GLU A 565 -18.59 9.64 -32.03
N PHE A 566 -17.96 10.78 -31.76
CA PHE A 566 -18.25 12.07 -32.39
C PHE A 566 -17.14 12.47 -33.36
N ASP A 567 -17.46 13.23 -34.38
CA ASP A 567 -16.52 13.61 -35.44
C ASP A 567 -15.31 14.42 -34.94
N ASN A 568 -15.47 15.15 -33.83
CA ASN A 568 -14.40 15.90 -33.18
C ASN A 568 -13.42 15.01 -32.37
N GLY A 569 -13.63 13.69 -32.32
CA GLY A 569 -12.80 12.74 -31.59
C GLY A 569 -13.17 12.58 -30.13
N LEU A 570 -14.36 12.97 -29.72
CA LEU A 570 -14.92 12.63 -28.41
C LEU A 570 -15.63 11.30 -28.48
N GLN A 571 -15.59 10.50 -27.41
CA GLN A 571 -16.28 9.21 -27.32
C GLN A 571 -17.08 9.13 -26.02
N ILE A 572 -18.27 8.52 -26.07
CA ILE A 572 -18.97 8.05 -24.86
C ILE A 572 -18.54 6.62 -24.61
N ARG A 573 -18.03 6.34 -23.42
CA ARG A 573 -17.59 5.00 -23.02
C ARG A 573 -18.33 4.49 -21.81
N LEU A 574 -18.55 3.18 -21.75
CA LEU A 574 -19.06 2.49 -20.56
C LEU A 574 -18.06 2.61 -19.41
N GLY A 575 -18.57 2.95 -18.23
CA GLY A 575 -17.80 2.91 -17.00
C GLY A 575 -17.53 1.46 -16.56
N LYS A 576 -16.28 1.14 -16.22
CA LYS A 576 -15.91 -0.19 -15.69
C LYS A 576 -16.43 -0.40 -14.28
N TYR A 577 -16.75 -1.63 -13.93
CA TYR A 577 -17.19 -2.02 -12.58
C TYR A 577 -18.45 -1.29 -12.09
N GLY A 578 -19.45 -1.14 -12.96
CA GLY A 578 -20.74 -0.52 -12.59
C GLY A 578 -20.71 1.01 -12.45
N LYS A 579 -19.62 1.66 -12.86
CA LYS A 579 -19.57 3.13 -12.93
C LYS A 579 -20.38 3.65 -14.11
N PRO A 580 -20.97 4.85 -14.00
CA PRO A 580 -21.73 5.45 -15.10
C PRO A 580 -20.87 5.71 -16.34
N PRO A 581 -21.48 5.81 -17.53
CA PRO A 581 -20.80 6.24 -18.75
C PRO A 581 -20.10 7.59 -18.59
N TYR A 582 -19.07 7.81 -19.39
CA TYR A 582 -18.26 9.03 -19.35
C TYR A 582 -17.80 9.44 -20.76
N PHE A 583 -17.48 10.73 -20.93
CA PHE A 583 -16.84 11.22 -22.15
C PHE A 583 -15.32 11.00 -22.07
N LEU A 584 -14.74 10.53 -23.17
CA LEU A 584 -13.30 10.40 -23.38
C LEU A 584 -12.87 11.20 -24.60
N ALA A 585 -11.95 12.13 -24.45
CA ALA A 585 -11.28 12.81 -25.55
C ALA A 585 -10.11 11.94 -26.06
N VAL A 586 -10.16 11.55 -27.34
CA VAL A 586 -9.18 10.65 -27.95
C VAL A 586 -7.87 11.42 -28.18
N ARG A 587 -6.73 10.84 -27.79
CA ARG A 587 -5.41 11.45 -28.04
C ARG A 587 -5.15 11.58 -29.54
N GLY A 588 -4.59 12.75 -29.94
CA GLY A 588 -4.26 13.04 -31.33
C GLY A 588 -5.41 13.67 -32.13
N THR A 589 -6.58 13.86 -31.53
CA THR A 589 -7.68 14.65 -32.10
C THR A 589 -7.61 16.10 -31.58
N GLU A 590 -8.30 16.99 -32.25
CA GLU A 590 -8.35 18.41 -31.86
C GLU A 590 -8.82 18.57 -30.42
N ILE A 591 -9.94 17.93 -30.05
CA ILE A 591 -10.48 17.95 -28.69
C ILE A 591 -9.50 17.30 -27.67
N GLY A 592 -8.81 16.25 -28.08
CA GLY A 592 -7.78 15.59 -27.25
C GLY A 592 -6.61 16.49 -26.92
N ASN A 593 -6.21 17.37 -27.84
CA ASN A 593 -5.17 18.37 -27.63
C ASN A 593 -5.64 19.49 -26.68
N ILE A 594 -6.87 19.96 -26.83
CA ILE A 594 -7.49 20.95 -25.92
C ILE A 594 -7.56 20.39 -24.49
N PHE A 595 -7.96 19.14 -24.31
CA PHE A 595 -7.96 18.49 -23.00
C PHE A 595 -6.57 18.36 -22.38
N LYS A 596 -5.55 18.10 -23.20
CA LYS A 596 -4.17 18.00 -22.75
C LYS A 596 -3.63 19.34 -22.24
N GLU A 597 -4.00 20.43 -22.89
CA GLU A 597 -3.57 21.80 -22.51
C GLU A 597 -4.32 22.32 -21.29
N LYS A 598 -5.64 22.22 -21.28
CA LYS A 598 -6.49 22.77 -20.21
C LYS A 598 -6.65 21.85 -19.00
N ARG A 599 -6.58 20.53 -19.18
CA ARG A 599 -6.82 19.52 -18.15
C ARG A 599 -5.83 18.34 -18.27
N LYS A 600 -5.30 17.87 -17.16
CA LYS A 600 -4.37 16.71 -17.16
C LYS A 600 -5.05 15.36 -17.47
N LYS A 601 -6.38 15.29 -17.50
CA LYS A 601 -7.13 14.05 -17.68
C LYS A 601 -8.02 14.14 -18.92
N PRO A 602 -8.00 13.14 -19.82
CA PRO A 602 -8.74 13.17 -21.08
C PRO A 602 -10.21 12.72 -20.96
N PHE A 603 -10.79 12.71 -19.76
CA PHE A 603 -12.16 12.25 -19.54
C PHE A 603 -12.98 13.18 -18.66
N VAL A 604 -14.29 13.19 -18.91
CA VAL A 604 -15.30 13.98 -18.20
C VAL A 604 -16.47 13.08 -17.80
N GLY A 605 -16.89 13.18 -16.54
CA GLY A 605 -18.11 12.50 -16.09
C GLY A 605 -19.35 13.15 -16.71
N ILE A 606 -20.29 12.35 -17.19
CA ILE A 606 -21.59 12.86 -17.66
C ILE A 606 -22.41 13.31 -16.45
N PRO A 607 -22.98 14.53 -16.46
CA PRO A 607 -23.82 15.03 -15.37
C PRO A 607 -24.99 14.10 -15.07
N LYS A 608 -25.39 14.00 -13.80
CA LYS A 608 -26.49 13.12 -13.37
C LYS A 608 -27.81 13.43 -14.07
N GLU A 609 -28.10 14.70 -14.28
CA GLU A 609 -29.30 15.19 -14.97
C GLU A 609 -29.38 14.65 -16.41
N ILE A 610 -28.25 14.62 -17.09
CA ILE A 610 -28.15 14.07 -18.46
C ILE A 610 -28.28 12.53 -18.43
N LEU A 611 -27.62 11.86 -17.47
CA LEU A 611 -27.78 10.42 -17.29
C LEU A 611 -29.22 10.04 -16.97
N GLU A 612 -29.96 10.85 -16.23
CA GLU A 612 -31.38 10.65 -15.93
C GLU A 612 -32.28 10.93 -17.14
N LYS A 613 -31.98 11.95 -17.94
CA LYS A 613 -32.67 12.27 -19.19
C LYS A 613 -32.57 11.14 -20.21
N TYR A 614 -31.39 10.54 -20.33
CA TYR A 614 -31.07 9.48 -21.29
C TYR A 614 -30.91 8.10 -20.64
N LYS A 615 -31.73 7.79 -19.63
CA LYS A 615 -31.62 6.60 -18.73
C LYS A 615 -31.28 5.27 -19.41
N ASN A 616 -31.79 5.04 -20.60
CA ASN A 616 -31.67 3.76 -21.32
C ASN A 616 -30.95 3.89 -22.67
N ASP A 617 -30.67 5.10 -23.15
CA ASP A 617 -30.03 5.32 -24.45
C ASP A 617 -29.18 6.60 -24.46
N ILE A 618 -28.07 6.57 -23.74
CA ILE A 618 -27.10 7.69 -23.71
C ILE A 618 -26.48 7.95 -25.09
N GLN A 619 -26.63 7.02 -26.05
CA GLN A 619 -26.11 7.15 -27.42
C GLN A 619 -26.95 8.17 -28.22
N SER A 620 -28.19 8.42 -27.83
CA SER A 620 -29.09 9.38 -28.49
C SER A 620 -28.83 10.84 -28.12
N ILE A 621 -27.88 11.13 -27.22
CA ILE A 621 -27.49 12.49 -26.85
C ILE A 621 -27.05 13.28 -28.10
N SER A 622 -27.51 14.53 -28.25
CA SER A 622 -27.17 15.38 -29.38
C SER A 622 -25.74 15.94 -29.26
N ASP A 623 -25.12 16.22 -30.40
CA ASP A 623 -23.77 16.78 -30.45
C ASP A 623 -23.72 18.15 -29.77
N GLN A 624 -24.78 18.96 -29.90
CA GLN A 624 -24.89 20.25 -29.26
C GLN A 624 -24.91 20.17 -27.72
N GLU A 625 -25.64 19.21 -27.13
CA GLU A 625 -25.64 18.99 -25.67
C GLU A 625 -24.28 18.51 -25.18
N VAL A 626 -23.59 17.69 -25.98
CA VAL A 626 -22.23 17.22 -25.66
C VAL A 626 -21.24 18.37 -25.65
N GLU A 627 -21.29 19.24 -26.65
CA GLU A 627 -20.44 20.43 -26.72
C GLU A 627 -20.67 21.35 -25.50
N GLU A 628 -21.93 21.62 -25.14
CA GLU A 628 -22.25 22.43 -23.96
C GLU A 628 -21.70 21.83 -22.66
N ILE A 629 -21.77 20.51 -22.49
CA ILE A 629 -21.25 19.81 -21.29
C ILE A 629 -19.73 19.90 -21.24
N VAL A 630 -19.08 19.66 -22.38
CA VAL A 630 -17.62 19.69 -22.50
C VAL A 630 -17.09 21.09 -22.30
N ASP A 631 -17.71 22.10 -22.89
CA ASP A 631 -17.33 23.50 -22.74
C ASP A 631 -17.51 24.00 -21.31
N LYS A 632 -18.62 23.68 -20.66
CA LYS A 632 -18.81 23.96 -19.24
C LYS A 632 -17.74 23.30 -18.35
N PHE A 633 -17.24 22.13 -18.76
CA PHE A 633 -16.19 21.44 -18.03
C PHE A 633 -14.79 22.02 -18.30
N LEU A 634 -14.51 22.43 -19.53
CA LEU A 634 -13.22 23.00 -19.93
C LEU A 634 -13.02 24.45 -19.44
N ASN A 635 -14.11 25.16 -19.14
CA ASN A 635 -14.11 26.55 -18.66
C ASN A 635 -14.28 26.65 -17.12
N LYS A 636 -14.41 25.54 -16.41
CA LYS A 636 -14.30 25.42 -14.93
C LYS A 636 -12.86 25.11 -14.52
#